data_4c2bce959a8d08059a8ed807561378cf
#
_entry.id   4c2bce959a8d08059a8ed807561378cf
#
_cell.length_a   1.000
_cell.length_b   1.000
_cell.length_c   1.000
_cell.angle_alpha   90.00
_cell.angle_beta   90.00
_cell.angle_gamma   90.00
#
_symmetry.space_group_name_H-M   'P 1'
#
loop_
_entity.id
_entity.type
_entity.pdbx_description
1 polymer ?
#
loop_
_entity_poly.entity_id
_entity_poly.type
_entity_poly.pdbx_seq_one_letter_code
_entity_poly.pdbx_strand_id
1 'polypeptide(L)'
;IALYVRTHILETPEFRKAEADGETSKKTLPIVTVCKNYPLNIALGIGARWIDGVFFNVLAVFSITYLVQQLHTSRTEALTAVMFAALLMCPFILLAGRLADRFGRGRIYGLASLACGISVFPSFWLMQNSGGSMFLIGLAIAIPLSIFYAGVFGPEAALFSDLFPARVRYTGISIVYQFPGFLVAGIVPGLCTVLIQWNEGDPFYICIFVLIAAATSAFSAFTIQARHNRAAKAAGAIQD
;
A
#
# COMPACT_ATOMS: atom_id res chain seq x y z
N ILE A 1 1.67 10.20 -28.59
CA ILE A 1 1.94 11.00 -27.38
C ILE A 1 3.19 10.44 -26.67
N ALA A 2 3.24 9.14 -26.28
CA ALA A 2 4.37 8.57 -25.55
C ALA A 2 5.73 8.73 -26.27
N LEU A 3 5.76 8.53 -27.59
CA LEU A 3 6.97 8.71 -28.40
C LEU A 3 7.42 10.18 -28.43
N TYR A 4 6.47 11.10 -28.56
CA TYR A 4 6.73 12.54 -28.55
C TYR A 4 7.28 13.01 -27.20
N VAL A 5 6.69 12.55 -26.11
CA VAL A 5 7.17 12.81 -24.74
C VAL A 5 8.60 12.31 -24.56
N ARG A 6 8.90 11.09 -25.00
CA ARG A 6 10.23 10.49 -24.87
C ARG A 6 11.32 11.22 -25.68
N THR A 7 10.96 11.84 -26.80
CA THR A 7 11.93 12.56 -27.65
C THR A 7 12.10 14.04 -27.28
N HIS A 8 11.13 14.65 -26.56
CA HIS A 8 11.13 16.08 -26.28
C HIS A 8 11.26 16.46 -24.80
N ILE A 9 11.04 15.51 -23.88
CA ILE A 9 11.27 15.78 -22.46
C ILE A 9 12.72 15.44 -22.14
N LEU A 10 13.45 16.47 -21.71
CA LEU A 10 14.81 16.35 -21.22
C LEU A 10 14.83 15.54 -19.90
N GLU A 11 15.86 14.74 -19.74
CA GLU A 11 16.10 13.98 -18.50
C GLU A 11 16.16 14.91 -17.27
N THR A 12 15.71 14.39 -16.12
CA THR A 12 15.67 15.19 -14.89
C THR A 12 17.07 15.70 -14.50
N PRO A 13 17.16 16.90 -13.90
CA PRO A 13 18.45 17.44 -13.46
C PRO A 13 19.23 16.51 -12.54
N GLU A 14 18.53 15.70 -11.73
CA GLU A 14 19.13 14.69 -10.86
C GLU A 14 19.81 13.56 -11.63
N PHE A 15 19.20 13.11 -12.71
CA PHE A 15 19.76 12.06 -13.58
C PHE A 15 21.00 12.57 -14.33
N ARG A 16 20.95 13.81 -14.83
CA ARG A 16 22.12 14.44 -15.49
C ARG A 16 23.28 14.64 -14.54
N LYS A 17 23.04 14.98 -13.28
CA LYS A 17 24.11 15.05 -12.27
C LYS A 17 24.73 13.69 -12.01
N ALA A 18 23.91 12.64 -11.83
CA ALA A 18 24.41 11.28 -11.62
C ALA A 18 25.20 10.75 -12.84
N GLU A 19 24.85 11.19 -14.05
CA GLU A 19 25.61 10.88 -15.27
C GLU A 19 26.94 11.64 -15.35
N ALA A 20 26.95 12.92 -14.99
CA ALA A 20 28.15 13.76 -14.98
C ALA A 20 29.17 13.29 -13.92
N ASP A 21 28.69 12.77 -12.79
CA ASP A 21 29.50 12.22 -11.70
C ASP A 21 30.09 10.83 -12.02
N GLY A 22 29.90 10.33 -13.27
CA GLY A 22 30.49 9.06 -13.76
C GLY A 22 29.86 7.80 -13.17
N GLU A 23 28.77 7.94 -12.40
CA GLU A 23 28.10 6.82 -11.76
C GLU A 23 27.38 5.89 -12.74
N THR A 24 27.12 6.31 -13.97
CA THR A 24 26.43 5.54 -15.02
C THR A 24 27.33 4.62 -15.84
N SER A 25 28.64 4.70 -15.65
CA SER A 25 29.64 4.05 -16.51
C SER A 25 29.84 2.54 -16.29
N LYS A 26 29.24 1.89 -15.28
CA LYS A 26 29.42 0.45 -15.06
C LYS A 26 28.33 -0.36 -15.76
N LYS A 27 28.74 -1.28 -16.65
CA LYS A 27 27.94 -2.25 -17.43
C LYS A 27 27.12 -3.26 -16.59
N THR A 28 26.83 -3.01 -15.32
CA THR A 28 26.02 -3.90 -14.49
C THR A 28 24.54 -3.57 -14.63
N LEU A 29 23.73 -4.61 -14.87
CA LEU A 29 22.29 -4.48 -14.92
C LEU A 29 21.77 -3.82 -13.63
N PRO A 30 20.91 -2.77 -13.72
CA PRO A 30 20.41 -2.07 -12.54
C PRO A 30 19.76 -2.99 -11.50
N ILE A 31 19.10 -4.06 -11.94
CA ILE A 31 18.47 -5.05 -11.06
C ILE A 31 19.49 -5.77 -10.18
N VAL A 32 20.65 -6.17 -10.75
CA VAL A 32 21.71 -6.83 -9.99
C VAL A 32 22.31 -5.88 -8.95
N THR A 33 22.49 -4.61 -9.32
CA THR A 33 22.97 -3.57 -8.43
C THR A 33 22.03 -3.33 -7.26
N VAL A 34 20.72 -3.27 -7.52
CA VAL A 34 19.70 -3.08 -6.49
C VAL A 34 19.66 -4.27 -5.53
N CYS A 35 19.59 -5.49 -6.05
CA CYS A 35 19.53 -6.70 -5.23
C CYS A 35 20.79 -6.90 -4.38
N LYS A 36 21.97 -6.56 -4.91
CA LYS A 36 23.24 -6.73 -4.19
C LYS A 36 23.50 -5.64 -3.16
N ASN A 37 23.22 -4.38 -3.49
CA ASN A 37 23.61 -3.24 -2.66
C ASN A 37 22.51 -2.74 -1.71
N TYR A 38 21.22 -3.05 -2.02
CA TYR A 38 20.07 -2.54 -1.25
C TYR A 38 19.09 -3.64 -0.82
N PRO A 39 19.55 -4.84 -0.37
CA PRO A 39 18.64 -5.94 -0.05
C PRO A 39 17.69 -5.60 1.10
N LEU A 40 18.14 -4.87 2.10
CA LEU A 40 17.31 -4.44 3.23
C LEU A 40 16.24 -3.43 2.81
N ASN A 41 16.55 -2.53 1.88
CA ASN A 41 15.56 -1.57 1.36
C ASN A 41 14.49 -2.27 0.53
N ILE A 42 14.86 -3.31 -0.23
CA ILE A 42 13.91 -4.17 -0.95
C ILE A 42 13.00 -4.89 0.06
N ALA A 43 13.59 -5.55 1.08
CA ALA A 43 12.82 -6.29 2.08
C ALA A 43 11.84 -5.39 2.85
N LEU A 44 12.29 -4.20 3.28
CA LEU A 44 11.43 -3.22 3.95
C LEU A 44 10.35 -2.67 3.01
N GLY A 45 10.69 -2.41 1.75
CA GLY A 45 9.72 -1.97 0.75
C GLY A 45 8.64 -3.02 0.49
N ILE A 46 9.03 -4.29 0.26
CA ILE A 46 8.11 -5.42 0.08
C ILE A 46 7.24 -5.59 1.33
N GLY A 47 7.83 -5.57 2.53
CA GLY A 47 7.09 -5.68 3.77
C GLY A 47 6.09 -4.53 3.97
N ALA A 48 6.47 -3.29 3.65
CA ALA A 48 5.56 -2.15 3.72
C ALA A 48 4.42 -2.26 2.69
N ARG A 49 4.70 -2.70 1.47
CA ARG A 49 3.73 -2.83 0.37
C ARG A 49 2.65 -3.89 0.63
N TRP A 50 2.88 -4.81 1.56
CA TRP A 50 2.04 -5.98 1.77
C TRP A 50 0.59 -5.62 2.11
N ILE A 51 0.37 -4.68 3.04
CA ILE A 51 -0.98 -4.28 3.48
C ILE A 51 -1.79 -3.65 2.35
N ASP A 52 -1.18 -2.85 1.50
CA ASP A 52 -1.88 -2.18 0.41
C ASP A 52 -2.60 -3.20 -0.48
N GLY A 53 -1.88 -4.19 -0.93
CA GLY A 53 -2.45 -5.24 -1.76
C GLY A 53 -3.47 -6.11 -1.02
N VAL A 54 -3.14 -6.58 0.19
CA VAL A 54 -4.01 -7.46 0.98
C VAL A 54 -5.31 -6.76 1.34
N PHE A 55 -5.23 -5.55 1.91
CA PHE A 55 -6.41 -4.81 2.35
C PHE A 55 -7.36 -4.46 1.20
N PHE A 56 -6.80 -3.96 0.09
CA PHE A 56 -7.59 -3.65 -1.09
C PHE A 56 -8.31 -4.90 -1.64
N ASN A 57 -7.60 -6.03 -1.77
CA ASN A 57 -8.21 -7.27 -2.25
C ASN A 57 -9.29 -7.80 -1.30
N VAL A 58 -9.13 -7.64 0.01
CA VAL A 58 -10.14 -8.08 0.98
C VAL A 58 -11.35 -7.15 0.97
N LEU A 59 -11.17 -5.83 1.06
CA LEU A 59 -12.30 -4.89 1.21
C LEU A 59 -12.92 -4.46 -0.12
N ALA A 60 -12.16 -4.38 -1.22
CA ALA A 60 -12.72 -3.94 -2.51
C ALA A 60 -13.10 -5.11 -3.43
N VAL A 61 -12.49 -6.29 -3.27
CA VAL A 61 -12.74 -7.43 -4.15
C VAL A 61 -13.49 -8.54 -3.42
N PHE A 62 -12.90 -9.08 -2.33
CA PHE A 62 -13.49 -10.22 -1.62
C PHE A 62 -14.80 -9.85 -0.91
N SER A 63 -14.94 -8.62 -0.38
CA SER A 63 -16.18 -8.18 0.27
C SER A 63 -17.40 -8.30 -0.65
N ILE A 64 -17.24 -8.06 -1.95
CA ILE A 64 -18.32 -8.22 -2.94
C ILE A 64 -18.77 -9.69 -2.98
N THR A 65 -17.82 -10.62 -3.05
CA THR A 65 -18.10 -12.05 -3.05
C THR A 65 -18.79 -12.46 -1.74
N TYR A 66 -18.30 -11.97 -0.62
CA TYR A 66 -18.84 -12.21 0.71
C TYR A 66 -20.28 -11.71 0.84
N LEU A 67 -20.58 -10.46 0.43
CA LEU A 67 -21.91 -9.88 0.45
C LEU A 67 -22.90 -10.65 -0.39
N VAL A 68 -22.50 -11.09 -1.58
CA VAL A 68 -23.36 -11.84 -2.49
C VAL A 68 -23.59 -13.26 -2.01
N GLN A 69 -22.58 -13.96 -1.57
CA GLN A 69 -22.67 -15.40 -1.23
C GLN A 69 -23.18 -15.65 0.19
N GLN A 70 -22.78 -14.85 1.16
CA GLN A 70 -23.13 -15.06 2.56
C GLN A 70 -24.34 -14.21 3.02
N LEU A 71 -24.47 -12.99 2.52
CA LEU A 71 -25.52 -12.07 2.94
C LEU A 71 -26.62 -11.89 1.88
N HIS A 72 -26.52 -12.65 0.77
CA HIS A 72 -27.51 -12.65 -0.34
C HIS A 72 -27.86 -11.26 -0.89
N THR A 73 -26.91 -10.30 -0.76
CA THR A 73 -27.05 -8.95 -1.31
C THR A 73 -26.88 -8.98 -2.82
N SER A 74 -27.56 -8.10 -3.56
CA SER A 74 -27.38 -8.06 -5.01
C SER A 74 -25.94 -7.60 -5.37
N ARG A 75 -25.40 -8.18 -6.45
CA ARG A 75 -24.05 -7.83 -6.91
C ARG A 75 -23.93 -6.34 -7.27
N THR A 76 -25.00 -5.76 -7.80
CA THR A 76 -25.04 -4.33 -8.16
C THR A 76 -24.94 -3.45 -6.92
N GLU A 77 -25.62 -3.81 -5.84
CA GLU A 77 -25.56 -3.08 -4.57
C GLU A 77 -24.16 -3.14 -3.95
N ALA A 78 -23.55 -4.34 -3.91
CA ALA A 78 -22.20 -4.51 -3.41
C ALA A 78 -21.16 -3.68 -4.21
N LEU A 79 -21.26 -3.70 -5.54
CA LEU A 79 -20.40 -2.90 -6.41
C LEU A 79 -20.61 -1.39 -6.20
N THR A 80 -21.88 -0.95 -6.02
CA THR A 80 -22.21 0.46 -5.77
C THR A 80 -21.60 0.95 -4.46
N ALA A 81 -21.62 0.13 -3.41
CA ALA A 81 -20.99 0.45 -2.13
C ALA A 81 -19.47 0.66 -2.27
N VAL A 82 -18.78 -0.24 -2.97
CA VAL A 82 -17.34 -0.12 -3.24
C VAL A 82 -17.03 1.10 -4.11
N MET A 83 -17.83 1.36 -5.16
CA MET A 83 -17.67 2.53 -6.03
C MET A 83 -17.80 3.84 -5.23
N PHE A 84 -18.79 3.92 -4.35
CA PHE A 84 -18.97 5.10 -3.50
C PHE A 84 -17.80 5.31 -2.54
N ALA A 85 -17.30 4.23 -1.93
CA ALA A 85 -16.10 4.26 -1.11
C ALA A 85 -14.87 4.74 -1.88
N ALA A 86 -14.67 4.27 -3.11
CA ALA A 86 -13.56 4.69 -3.96
C ALA A 86 -13.64 6.18 -4.34
N LEU A 87 -14.83 6.70 -4.64
CA LEU A 87 -15.04 8.13 -4.90
C LEU A 87 -14.73 8.96 -3.65
N LEU A 88 -15.21 8.52 -2.50
CA LEU A 88 -14.96 9.19 -1.22
C LEU A 88 -13.46 9.17 -0.85
N MET A 89 -12.70 8.17 -1.28
CA MET A 89 -11.27 8.05 -1.03
C MET A 89 -10.44 9.17 -1.68
N CYS A 90 -10.86 9.72 -2.82
CA CYS A 90 -10.09 10.71 -3.57
C CYS A 90 -9.65 11.94 -2.74
N PRO A 91 -10.53 12.66 -2.02
CA PRO A 91 -10.11 13.78 -1.19
C PRO A 91 -9.23 13.35 0.00
N PHE A 92 -9.45 12.15 0.56
CA PHE A 92 -8.65 11.66 1.67
C PHE A 92 -7.23 11.27 1.26
N ILE A 93 -6.99 10.82 0.02
CA ILE A 93 -5.63 10.60 -0.51
C ILE A 93 -4.83 11.91 -0.49
N LEU A 94 -5.41 13.02 -0.95
CA LEU A 94 -4.75 14.31 -0.96
C LEU A 94 -4.44 14.80 0.47
N LEU A 95 -5.39 14.60 1.38
CA LEU A 95 -5.21 14.94 2.79
C LEU A 95 -4.11 14.08 3.43
N ALA A 96 -4.14 12.77 3.19
CA ALA A 96 -3.14 11.83 3.71
C ALA A 96 -1.72 12.15 3.19
N GLY A 97 -1.58 12.52 1.92
CA GLY A 97 -0.31 12.99 1.37
C GLY A 97 0.23 14.21 2.10
N ARG A 98 -0.61 15.23 2.31
CA ARG A 98 -0.23 16.44 3.07
C ARG A 98 0.13 16.14 4.53
N LEU A 99 -0.62 15.26 5.19
CA LEU A 99 -0.30 14.84 6.55
C LEU A 99 1.05 14.10 6.60
N ALA A 100 1.31 13.24 5.63
CA ALA A 100 2.54 12.48 5.53
C ALA A 100 3.77 13.38 5.32
N ASP A 101 3.65 14.42 4.50
CA ASP A 101 4.72 15.39 4.32
C ASP A 101 5.00 16.21 5.60
N ARG A 102 3.97 16.49 6.40
CA ARG A 102 4.10 17.25 7.65
C ARG A 102 4.61 16.41 8.83
N PHE A 103 4.09 15.19 9.01
CA PHE A 103 4.34 14.36 10.19
C PHE A 103 5.33 13.22 9.96
N GLY A 104 5.75 13.01 8.71
CA GLY A 104 6.66 11.95 8.27
C GLY A 104 5.92 10.79 7.59
N ARG A 105 6.37 10.48 6.38
CA ARG A 105 5.73 9.52 5.47
C ARG A 105 5.58 8.13 6.08
N GLY A 106 6.65 7.61 6.68
CA GLY A 106 6.62 6.29 7.32
C GLY A 106 5.75 6.22 8.58
N ARG A 107 5.59 7.34 9.30
CA ARG A 107 4.69 7.39 10.47
C ARG A 107 3.24 7.32 10.06
N ILE A 108 2.81 8.17 9.11
CA ILE A 108 1.43 8.17 8.63
C ILE A 108 1.08 6.85 7.97
N TYR A 109 1.97 6.33 7.12
CA TYR A 109 1.79 5.02 6.48
C TYR A 109 1.64 3.89 7.52
N GLY A 110 2.53 3.83 8.52
CA GLY A 110 2.51 2.79 9.55
C GLY A 110 1.25 2.85 10.43
N LEU A 111 0.85 4.04 10.86
CA LEU A 111 -0.40 4.24 11.64
C LEU A 111 -1.64 3.88 10.82
N ALA A 112 -1.68 4.30 9.56
CA ALA A 112 -2.77 3.96 8.65
C ALA A 112 -2.84 2.45 8.36
N SER A 113 -1.68 1.78 8.23
CA SER A 113 -1.61 0.32 8.09
C SER A 113 -2.25 -0.39 9.29
N LEU A 114 -1.91 0.02 10.52
CA LEU A 114 -2.53 -0.54 11.73
C LEU A 114 -4.03 -0.24 11.79
N ALA A 115 -4.44 0.98 11.44
CA ALA A 115 -5.85 1.34 11.39
C ALA A 115 -6.62 0.48 10.36
N CYS A 116 -6.04 0.19 9.19
CA CYS A 116 -6.59 -0.75 8.21
C CYS A 116 -6.77 -2.14 8.83
N GLY A 117 -5.73 -2.70 9.46
CA GLY A 117 -5.79 -4.02 10.08
C GLY A 117 -6.85 -4.15 11.17
N ILE A 118 -6.98 -3.12 12.03
CA ILE A 118 -7.97 -3.11 13.10
C ILE A 118 -9.39 -2.90 12.57
N SER A 119 -9.55 -2.03 11.56
CA SER A 119 -10.87 -1.67 11.02
C SER A 119 -11.59 -2.79 10.29
N VAL A 120 -10.87 -3.82 9.83
CA VAL A 120 -11.48 -4.97 9.14
C VAL A 120 -12.45 -5.73 10.06
N PHE A 121 -12.15 -5.83 11.36
CA PHE A 121 -13.02 -6.50 12.32
C PHE A 121 -14.41 -5.82 12.44
N PRO A 122 -14.51 -4.54 12.80
CA PRO A 122 -15.79 -3.87 12.82
C PRO A 122 -16.46 -3.77 11.45
N SER A 123 -15.70 -3.76 10.35
CA SER A 123 -16.28 -3.76 9.00
C SER A 123 -17.07 -5.03 8.71
N PHE A 124 -16.48 -6.19 8.88
CA PHE A 124 -17.19 -7.46 8.68
C PHE A 124 -18.30 -7.67 9.70
N TRP A 125 -18.08 -7.29 10.96
CA TRP A 125 -19.13 -7.34 11.98
C TRP A 125 -20.34 -6.47 11.61
N LEU A 126 -20.12 -5.27 11.09
CA LEU A 126 -21.19 -4.37 10.64
C LEU A 126 -21.90 -4.92 9.41
N MET A 127 -21.17 -5.55 8.48
CA MET A 127 -21.78 -6.23 7.32
C MET A 127 -22.70 -7.36 7.77
N GLN A 128 -22.26 -8.23 8.70
CA GLN A 128 -23.05 -9.35 9.23
C GLN A 128 -24.32 -8.87 9.93
N ASN A 129 -24.23 -7.79 10.70
CA ASN A 129 -25.35 -7.25 11.49
C ASN A 129 -26.14 -6.14 10.75
N SER A 130 -25.91 -5.97 9.45
CA SER A 130 -26.58 -4.92 8.65
C SER A 130 -28.06 -5.17 8.41
N GLY A 131 -28.53 -6.42 8.56
CA GLY A 131 -29.90 -6.79 8.23
C GLY A 131 -30.29 -6.48 6.77
N GLY A 132 -29.32 -6.44 5.86
CA GLY A 132 -29.52 -6.05 4.45
C GLY A 132 -29.57 -4.54 4.21
N SER A 133 -29.31 -3.71 5.23
CA SER A 133 -29.27 -2.25 5.08
C SER A 133 -28.07 -1.83 4.23
N MET A 134 -28.31 -1.31 3.04
CA MET A 134 -27.28 -0.78 2.13
C MET A 134 -26.50 0.37 2.73
N PHE A 135 -27.09 1.15 3.62
CA PHE A 135 -26.39 2.23 4.31
C PHE A 135 -25.31 1.68 5.25
N LEU A 136 -25.63 0.65 6.04
CA LEU A 136 -24.66 0.03 6.96
C LEU A 136 -23.56 -0.72 6.22
N ILE A 137 -23.90 -1.43 5.16
CA ILE A 137 -22.94 -2.09 4.27
C ILE A 137 -22.01 -1.05 3.62
N GLY A 138 -22.57 0.02 3.09
CA GLY A 138 -21.80 1.12 2.51
C GLY A 138 -20.85 1.76 3.52
N LEU A 139 -21.28 1.99 4.75
CA LEU A 139 -20.47 2.55 5.83
C LEU A 139 -19.33 1.59 6.23
N ALA A 140 -19.63 0.28 6.30
CA ALA A 140 -18.65 -0.77 6.63
C ALA A 140 -17.50 -0.85 5.63
N ILE A 141 -17.74 -0.51 4.37
CA ILE A 141 -16.71 -0.48 3.32
C ILE A 141 -16.10 0.93 3.22
N ALA A 142 -16.91 1.98 3.25
CA ALA A 142 -16.46 3.34 2.97
C ALA A 142 -15.48 3.87 4.03
N ILE A 143 -15.75 3.70 5.33
CA ILE A 143 -14.87 4.22 6.37
C ILE A 143 -13.46 3.65 6.23
N PRO A 144 -13.24 2.32 6.24
CA PRO A 144 -11.89 1.78 6.18
C PRO A 144 -11.22 2.01 4.82
N LEU A 145 -11.95 1.91 3.71
CA LEU A 145 -11.37 2.08 2.38
C LEU A 145 -11.08 3.55 2.06
N SER A 146 -11.96 4.48 2.45
CA SER A 146 -11.77 5.89 2.11
C SER A 146 -10.84 6.63 3.06
N ILE A 147 -10.91 6.35 4.36
CA ILE A 147 -10.16 7.11 5.38
C ILE A 147 -8.83 6.42 5.70
N PHE A 148 -8.87 5.18 6.17
CA PHE A 148 -7.66 4.51 6.64
C PHE A 148 -6.77 4.08 5.50
N TYR A 149 -7.33 3.47 4.46
CA TYR A 149 -6.54 3.04 3.32
C TYR A 149 -5.98 4.21 2.49
N ALA A 150 -6.66 5.36 2.45
CA ALA A 150 -6.09 6.57 1.86
C ALA A 150 -4.79 7.00 2.57
N GLY A 151 -4.66 6.74 3.88
CA GLY A 151 -3.45 6.98 4.66
C GLY A 151 -2.28 6.04 4.31
N VAL A 152 -2.58 4.88 3.74
CA VAL A 152 -1.60 3.96 3.15
C VAL A 152 -1.25 4.41 1.74
N PHE A 153 -2.24 4.55 0.87
CA PHE A 153 -2.07 4.82 -0.55
C PHE A 153 -1.47 6.20 -0.84
N GLY A 154 -1.88 7.24 -0.08
CA GLY A 154 -1.43 8.63 -0.31
C GLY A 154 0.09 8.83 -0.23
N PRO A 155 0.77 8.43 0.85
CA PRO A 155 2.21 8.61 1.01
C PRO A 155 3.05 7.52 0.34
N GLU A 156 2.47 6.46 -0.17
CA GLU A 156 3.14 5.24 -0.59
C GLU A 156 4.24 5.47 -1.64
N ALA A 157 3.91 6.14 -2.73
CA ALA A 157 4.84 6.39 -3.82
C ALA A 157 6.06 7.21 -3.36
N ALA A 158 5.84 8.19 -2.50
CA ALA A 158 6.90 9.01 -1.94
C ALA A 158 7.76 8.22 -0.94
N LEU A 159 7.12 7.42 -0.07
CA LEU A 159 7.83 6.56 0.89
C LEU A 159 8.77 5.57 0.19
N PHE A 160 8.31 4.94 -0.90
CA PHE A 160 9.14 3.97 -1.62
C PHE A 160 10.20 4.63 -2.49
N SER A 161 9.96 5.84 -2.99
CA SER A 161 10.99 6.58 -3.72
C SER A 161 12.18 6.98 -2.84
N ASP A 162 11.93 7.22 -1.55
CA ASP A 162 12.97 7.57 -0.57
C ASP A 162 13.89 6.37 -0.20
N LEU A 163 13.48 5.14 -0.51
CA LEU A 163 14.27 3.94 -0.24
C LEU A 163 15.50 3.79 -1.16
N PHE A 164 15.46 4.39 -2.35
CA PHE A 164 16.47 4.13 -3.37
C PHE A 164 17.06 5.43 -3.92
N PRO A 165 18.40 5.49 -4.13
CA PRO A 165 19.02 6.62 -4.79
C PRO A 165 18.56 6.74 -6.24
N ALA A 166 18.62 7.97 -6.81
CA ALA A 166 18.05 8.32 -8.11
C ALA A 166 18.44 7.35 -9.23
N ARG A 167 19.69 6.88 -9.24
CA ARG A 167 20.25 5.96 -10.25
C ARG A 167 19.49 4.63 -10.37
N VAL A 168 19.07 4.05 -9.27
CA VAL A 168 18.45 2.72 -9.22
C VAL A 168 17.00 2.76 -8.73
N ARG A 169 16.47 3.97 -8.48
CA ARG A 169 15.14 4.21 -7.90
C ARG A 169 14.03 3.52 -8.69
N TYR A 170 14.01 3.68 -10.02
CA TYR A 170 13.00 3.07 -10.86
C TYR A 170 12.98 1.54 -10.73
N THR A 171 14.15 0.90 -10.81
CA THR A 171 14.27 -0.55 -10.68
C THR A 171 13.90 -1.03 -9.27
N GLY A 172 14.36 -0.32 -8.23
CA GLY A 172 14.03 -0.64 -6.84
C GLY A 172 12.53 -0.56 -6.56
N ILE A 173 11.89 0.54 -6.97
CA ILE A 173 10.45 0.73 -6.83
C ILE A 173 9.70 -0.35 -7.62
N SER A 174 10.11 -0.67 -8.86
CA SER A 174 9.46 -1.71 -9.65
C SER A 174 9.47 -3.07 -8.95
N ILE A 175 10.57 -3.47 -8.32
CA ILE A 175 10.65 -4.72 -7.56
C ILE A 175 9.68 -4.68 -6.37
N VAL A 176 9.67 -3.57 -5.61
CA VAL A 176 8.82 -3.39 -4.43
C VAL A 176 7.33 -3.46 -4.79
N TYR A 177 6.92 -2.91 -5.93
CA TYR A 177 5.52 -2.95 -6.37
C TYR A 177 5.11 -4.28 -6.99
N GLN A 178 5.94 -4.82 -7.88
CA GLN A 178 5.54 -5.96 -8.72
C GLN A 178 5.58 -7.29 -7.95
N PHE A 179 6.59 -7.48 -7.11
CA PHE A 179 6.75 -8.75 -6.41
C PHE A 179 5.58 -9.05 -5.44
N PRO A 180 5.21 -8.15 -4.51
CA PRO A 180 4.02 -8.36 -3.68
C PRO A 180 2.73 -8.33 -4.48
N GLY A 181 2.63 -7.44 -5.48
CA GLY A 181 1.44 -7.30 -6.32
C GLY A 181 1.05 -8.61 -7.01
N PHE A 182 2.02 -9.32 -7.58
CA PHE A 182 1.79 -10.62 -8.21
C PHE A 182 1.31 -11.67 -7.18
N LEU A 183 1.96 -11.76 -6.02
CA LEU A 183 1.60 -12.71 -4.98
C LEU A 183 0.20 -12.43 -4.41
N VAL A 184 -0.07 -11.17 -4.12
CA VAL A 184 -1.35 -10.75 -3.52
C VAL A 184 -2.51 -10.95 -4.49
N ALA A 185 -2.40 -10.48 -5.73
CA ALA A 185 -3.47 -10.61 -6.71
C ALA A 185 -3.81 -12.08 -7.05
N GLY A 186 -2.78 -12.95 -7.05
CA GLY A 186 -2.97 -14.37 -7.36
C GLY A 186 -3.44 -15.21 -6.18
N ILE A 187 -2.98 -14.91 -4.97
CA ILE A 187 -3.18 -15.81 -3.80
C ILE A 187 -4.30 -15.31 -2.88
N VAL A 188 -4.40 -14.01 -2.61
CA VAL A 188 -5.30 -13.50 -1.55
C VAL A 188 -6.77 -13.82 -1.79
N PRO A 189 -7.37 -13.66 -2.99
CA PRO A 189 -8.78 -14.01 -3.19
C PRO A 189 -9.07 -15.49 -2.92
N GLY A 190 -8.18 -16.37 -3.40
CA GLY A 190 -8.30 -17.81 -3.14
C GLY A 190 -8.12 -18.17 -1.66
N LEU A 191 -7.13 -17.57 -1.00
CA LEU A 191 -6.90 -17.74 0.44
C LEU A 191 -8.11 -17.27 1.25
N CYS A 192 -8.69 -16.13 0.95
CA CYS A 192 -9.91 -15.65 1.62
C CYS A 192 -11.08 -16.62 1.45
N THR A 193 -11.23 -17.23 0.27
CA THR A 193 -12.27 -18.23 0.03
C THR A 193 -12.05 -19.50 0.87
N VAL A 194 -10.82 -19.95 1.03
CA VAL A 194 -10.50 -21.11 1.89
C VAL A 194 -10.73 -20.74 3.37
N LEU A 195 -10.26 -19.58 3.82
CA LEU A 195 -10.40 -19.16 5.22
C LEU A 195 -11.86 -19.00 5.63
N ILE A 196 -12.73 -18.48 4.75
CA ILE A 196 -14.16 -18.34 5.04
C ILE A 196 -14.85 -19.71 5.13
N GLN A 197 -14.44 -20.66 4.27
CA GLN A 197 -14.98 -22.03 4.31
C GLN A 197 -14.55 -22.78 5.57
N TRP A 198 -13.31 -22.62 6.01
CA TRP A 198 -12.78 -23.25 7.23
C TRP A 198 -13.48 -22.76 8.50
N ASN A 199 -14.01 -21.56 8.49
CA ASN A 199 -14.68 -20.97 9.64
C ASN A 199 -16.20 -20.84 9.43
N GLU A 200 -16.80 -21.77 8.70
CA GLU A 200 -18.26 -21.89 8.52
C GLU A 200 -18.95 -20.59 8.07
N GLY A 201 -18.24 -19.76 7.28
CA GLY A 201 -18.75 -18.49 6.79
C GLY A 201 -18.40 -17.26 7.66
N ASP A 202 -17.74 -17.44 8.80
CA ASP A 202 -17.28 -16.34 9.64
C ASP A 202 -15.94 -15.76 9.09
N PRO A 203 -15.83 -14.45 8.87
CA PRO A 203 -14.63 -13.82 8.32
C PRO A 203 -13.50 -13.60 9.34
N PHE A 204 -13.59 -14.14 10.56
CA PHE A 204 -12.62 -13.91 11.63
C PHE A 204 -11.17 -14.22 11.24
N TYR A 205 -10.91 -15.35 10.57
CA TYR A 205 -9.56 -15.71 10.11
C TYR A 205 -9.05 -14.75 9.01
N ILE A 206 -9.94 -14.22 8.18
CA ILE A 206 -9.57 -13.19 7.19
C ILE A 206 -9.14 -11.91 7.91
N CYS A 207 -9.86 -11.50 8.97
CA CYS A 207 -9.49 -10.34 9.78
C CYS A 207 -8.12 -10.52 10.44
N ILE A 208 -7.81 -11.70 10.98
CA ILE A 208 -6.48 -12.01 11.54
C ILE A 208 -5.41 -11.94 10.44
N PHE A 209 -5.66 -12.48 9.25
CA PHE A 209 -4.71 -12.41 8.14
C PHE A 209 -4.39 -10.97 7.75
N VAL A 210 -5.41 -10.12 7.63
CA VAL A 210 -5.22 -8.69 7.34
C VAL A 210 -4.47 -7.98 8.47
N LEU A 211 -4.74 -8.33 9.73
CA LEU A 211 -4.05 -7.74 10.88
C LEU A 211 -2.55 -8.10 10.89
N ILE A 212 -2.19 -9.34 10.55
CA ILE A 212 -0.79 -9.76 10.41
C ILE A 212 -0.11 -8.99 9.28
N ALA A 213 -0.77 -8.83 8.13
CA ALA A 213 -0.27 -8.03 7.03
C ALA A 213 -0.08 -6.56 7.42
N ALA A 214 -1.02 -6.00 8.18
CA ALA A 214 -0.96 -4.64 8.71
C ALA A 214 0.21 -4.44 9.67
N ALA A 215 0.42 -5.37 10.60
CA ALA A 215 1.52 -5.33 11.56
C ALA A 215 2.89 -5.41 10.84
N THR A 216 3.03 -6.28 9.85
CA THR A 216 4.25 -6.41 9.04
C THR A 216 4.55 -5.11 8.29
N SER A 217 3.53 -4.51 7.67
CA SER A 217 3.68 -3.27 6.92
C SER A 217 3.97 -2.07 7.82
N ALA A 218 3.31 -1.97 8.97
CA ALA A 218 3.57 -0.94 9.95
C ALA A 218 5.00 -1.01 10.50
N PHE A 219 5.46 -2.21 10.86
CA PHE A 219 6.83 -2.44 11.31
C PHE A 219 7.86 -1.98 10.26
N SER A 220 7.64 -2.35 8.99
CA SER A 220 8.50 -1.95 7.89
C SER A 220 8.51 -0.43 7.70
N ALA A 221 7.34 0.21 7.71
CA ALA A 221 7.21 1.66 7.55
C ALA A 221 7.86 2.46 8.69
N PHE A 222 7.67 2.04 9.94
CA PHE A 222 8.32 2.67 11.09
C PHE A 222 9.83 2.49 11.06
N THR A 223 10.32 1.33 10.61
CA THR A 223 11.75 1.08 10.43
C THR A 223 12.35 1.98 9.36
N ILE A 224 11.66 2.17 8.22
CA ILE A 224 12.06 3.10 7.16
C ILE A 224 12.16 4.53 7.73
N GLN A 225 11.13 4.98 8.45
CA GLN A 225 11.12 6.32 9.07
C GLN A 225 12.24 6.50 10.10
N ALA A 226 12.50 5.51 10.94
CA ALA A 226 13.58 5.57 11.95
C ALA A 226 14.96 5.67 11.29
N ARG A 227 15.18 4.96 10.19
CA ARG A 227 16.42 5.03 9.41
C ARG A 227 16.59 6.41 8.75
N HIS A 228 15.53 6.94 8.16
CA HIS A 228 15.54 8.27 7.56
C HIS A 228 15.88 9.34 8.60
N ASN A 229 15.25 9.30 9.78
CA ASN A 229 15.52 10.23 10.86
C ASN A 229 16.97 10.14 11.41
N ARG A 230 17.54 8.91 11.47
CA ARG A 230 18.94 8.72 11.89
C ARG A 230 19.90 9.30 10.86
N ALA A 231 19.66 9.08 9.57
CA ALA A 231 20.48 9.65 8.50
C ALA A 231 20.45 11.18 8.49
N ALA A 232 19.27 11.78 8.68
CA ALA A 232 19.13 13.23 8.78
C ALA A 232 19.89 13.81 9.98
N LYS A 233 19.84 13.17 11.15
CA LYS A 233 20.60 13.59 12.33
C LYS A 233 22.11 13.48 12.12
N ALA A 234 22.58 12.42 11.47
CA ALA A 234 24.00 12.24 11.17
C ALA A 234 24.51 13.29 10.18
N ALA A 235 23.69 13.69 9.21
CA ALA A 235 24.03 14.75 8.25
C ALA A 235 24.04 16.15 8.90
N GLY A 236 23.13 16.44 9.82
CA GLY A 236 23.11 17.70 10.59
C GLY A 236 24.27 17.83 11.59
N ALA A 237 24.72 16.73 12.18
CA ALA A 237 25.89 16.72 13.09
C ALA A 237 27.25 16.96 12.40
N ILE A 238 27.28 16.97 11.07
CA ILE A 238 28.49 17.28 10.27
C ILE A 238 28.53 18.78 9.89
N GLN A 239 27.43 19.52 10.11
CA GLN A 239 27.31 20.95 9.79
C GLN A 239 27.52 21.87 11.01
N ASP A 240 27.59 21.34 12.23
CA ASP A 240 27.97 22.02 13.48
C ASP A 240 29.41 21.66 13.86
#